data_66a04794857bdd1aef560023f8fda418
#
_entry.id   66a04794857bdd1aef560023f8fda418
#
_cell.length_a   1.000
_cell.length_b   1.000
_cell.length_c   1.000
_cell.angle_alpha   90.00
_cell.angle_beta   90.00
_cell.angle_gamma   90.00
#
_symmetry.space_group_name_H-M   'P 1'
#
loop_
_entity.id
_entity.type
_entity.pdbx_description
1 polymer ?
#
loop_
_entity_poly.entity_id
_entity_poly.type
_entity_poly.pdbx_seq_one_letter_code
_entity_poly.pdbx_strand_id
1 'polypeptide(L)' 'GMHRVEAYIHPDNLRSIKLCESLGFISEGTAHAYAMIGGQWLDHLRYVYIV' A
#
# COMPACT_ATOMS: atom_id res chain seq x y z
N GLY A 1 0.98 -22.24 8.50
CA GLY A 1 1.75 -21.04 8.71
C GLY A 1 0.95 -19.79 8.42
N MET A 2 1.49 -18.67 8.84
CA MET A 2 0.85 -17.40 8.64
C MET A 2 1.26 -16.84 7.28
N HIS A 3 0.30 -16.42 6.49
CA HIS A 3 0.56 -15.80 5.20
C HIS A 3 0.33 -14.30 5.31
N ARG A 4 1.21 -13.56 4.70
CA ARG A 4 1.19 -12.11 4.71
C ARG A 4 1.10 -11.61 3.27
N VAL A 5 0.07 -10.82 2.99
CA VAL A 5 -0.11 -10.18 1.68
C VAL A 5 0.14 -8.70 1.84
N GLU A 6 1.03 -8.14 1.01
CA GLU A 6 1.35 -6.71 1.06
C GLU A 6 0.86 -6.04 -0.20
N ALA A 7 0.34 -4.82 -0.03
CA ALA A 7 -0.06 -3.97 -1.15
C ALA A 7 0.58 -2.59 -0.97
N TYR A 8 1.15 -2.08 -2.05
CA TYR A 8 1.78 -0.75 -2.06
C TYR A 8 0.93 0.15 -2.93
N ILE A 9 0.37 1.21 -2.34
CA ILE A 9 -0.63 2.04 -2.98
C ILE A 9 -0.15 3.49 -3.00
N HIS A 10 -0.23 4.13 -4.17
CA HIS A 10 0.08 5.55 -4.27
C HIS A 10 -0.85 6.35 -3.35
N PRO A 11 -0.32 7.32 -2.57
CA PRO A 11 -1.15 8.05 -1.60
C PRO A 11 -2.35 8.76 -2.20
N ASP A 12 -2.30 9.13 -3.47
CA ASP A 12 -3.40 9.81 -4.14
C ASP A 12 -4.46 8.84 -4.69
N ASN A 13 -4.19 7.54 -4.65
CA ASN A 13 -5.11 6.55 -5.18
C ASN A 13 -6.14 6.17 -4.13
N LEU A 14 -7.08 7.07 -3.86
CA LEU A 14 -8.08 6.90 -2.81
C LEU A 14 -8.99 5.69 -3.04
N ARG A 15 -9.27 5.38 -4.31
CA ARG A 15 -10.09 4.22 -4.64
C ARG A 15 -9.44 2.92 -4.16
N SER A 16 -8.15 2.74 -4.45
CA SER A 16 -7.43 1.55 -4.03
C SER A 16 -7.27 1.49 -2.52
N ILE A 17 -7.04 2.63 -1.87
CA ILE A 17 -6.95 2.69 -0.41
C ILE A 17 -8.25 2.22 0.22
N LYS A 18 -9.38 2.75 -0.24
CA LYS A 18 -10.69 2.36 0.28
C LYS A 18 -10.99 0.89 0.03
N LEU A 19 -10.59 0.38 -1.13
CA LEU A 19 -10.80 -1.03 -1.46
C LEU A 19 -10.00 -1.91 -0.50
N CYS A 20 -8.72 -1.61 -0.28
CA CYS A 20 -7.90 -2.37 0.64
C CYS A 20 -8.47 -2.36 2.05
N GLU A 21 -8.91 -1.20 2.52
CA GLU A 21 -9.48 -1.09 3.86
C GLU A 21 -10.78 -1.90 3.98
N SER A 22 -11.60 -1.88 2.93
CA SER A 22 -12.85 -2.65 2.94
C SER A 22 -12.60 -4.16 2.92
N LEU A 23 -11.47 -4.60 2.40
CA LEU A 23 -11.08 -6.00 2.36
C LEU A 23 -10.37 -6.46 3.64
N GLY A 24 -10.18 -5.57 4.59
CA GLY A 24 -9.55 -5.90 5.86
C GLY A 24 -8.05 -5.70 5.91
N PHE A 25 -7.46 -5.04 4.91
CA PHE A 25 -6.05 -4.69 4.96
C PHE A 25 -5.81 -3.61 6.01
N ILE A 26 -4.66 -3.67 6.64
CA ILE A 26 -4.26 -2.75 7.70
C ILE A 26 -3.07 -1.91 7.21
N SER A 27 -3.12 -0.60 7.45
CA SER A 27 -2.02 0.29 7.10
C SER A 27 -0.82 0.04 8.02
N GLU A 28 0.36 -0.13 7.41
CA GLU A 28 1.61 -0.27 8.16
C GLU A 28 2.57 0.88 7.90
N GLY A 29 2.06 2.00 7.42
CA GLY A 29 2.88 3.19 7.23
C GLY A 29 3.25 3.43 5.77
N THR A 30 4.28 4.21 5.58
CA THR A 30 4.69 4.69 4.26
C THR A 30 6.03 4.09 3.86
N ALA A 31 6.11 3.56 2.64
CA ALA A 31 7.37 3.16 2.03
C ALA A 31 7.91 4.38 1.27
N HIS A 32 8.93 5.04 1.84
CA HIS A 32 9.46 6.26 1.27
C HIS A 32 10.28 5.98 0.02
N ALA A 33 10.09 6.81 -1.01
CA ALA A 33 10.79 6.70 -2.29
C ALA A 33 10.76 5.25 -2.82
N TYR A 34 9.59 4.64 -2.77
CA TYR A 34 9.41 3.22 -3.06
C TYR A 34 9.59 2.91 -4.54
N ALA A 35 9.08 3.77 -5.42
CA ALA A 35 9.12 3.51 -6.85
C ALA A 35 9.36 4.78 -7.63
N MET A 36 10.07 4.65 -8.75
CA MET A 36 10.28 5.79 -9.66
C MET A 36 9.20 5.77 -10.73
N ILE A 37 8.38 6.81 -10.75
CA ILE A 37 7.27 6.95 -11.69
C ILE A 37 7.32 8.35 -12.27
N GLY A 38 7.32 8.45 -13.60
CA GLY A 38 7.35 9.74 -14.27
C GLY A 38 8.59 10.56 -13.95
N GLY A 39 9.73 9.92 -13.74
CA GLY A 39 10.99 10.58 -13.43
C GLY A 39 11.14 11.04 -11.99
N GLN A 40 10.23 10.62 -11.11
CA GLN A 40 10.27 11.00 -9.69
C GLN A 40 10.16 9.77 -8.80
N TRP A 41 10.88 9.81 -7.67
CA TRP A 41 10.71 8.82 -6.62
C TRP A 41 9.47 9.18 -5.81
N LEU A 42 8.54 8.24 -5.72
CA LEU A 42 7.27 8.47 -5.04
C LEU A 42 7.12 7.53 -3.86
N ASP A 43 6.57 8.09 -2.78
CA ASP A 43 6.22 7.29 -1.60
C ASP A 43 4.96 6.48 -1.91
N HIS A 44 4.87 5.31 -1.28
CA HIS A 44 3.66 4.48 -1.37
C HIS A 44 3.22 4.08 0.03
N LEU A 45 1.92 4.01 0.23
CA LEU A 45 1.36 3.49 1.48
C LEU A 45 1.46 1.97 1.46
N ARG A 46 1.87 1.40 2.59
CA ARG A 46 1.96 -0.05 2.72
C ARG A 46 0.78 -0.58 3.51
N TYR A 47 0.02 -1.45 2.88
CA TYR A 47 -1.12 -2.14 3.50
C TYR A 47 -0.83 -3.62 3.56
N VAL A 48 -1.30 -4.27 4.63
CA VAL A 48 -1.01 -5.68 4.89
C VAL A 48 -2.29 -6.41 5.26
N TYR A 49 -2.42 -7.61 4.75
CA TYR A 49 -3.47 -8.53 5.16
C TYR A 49 -2.82 -9.81 5.66
N ILE A 50 -3.20 -10.23 6.86
CA ILE A 50 -2.69 -11.46 7.46
C ILE A 50 -3.76 -12.55 7.32
N VAL A 51 -3.38 -13.62 6.69
CA VAL A 51 -4.28 -14.75 6.44
C VAL A 51 -4.05 -15.84 7.48
#